data_384efd09f5497259c03da9ed0560b8a0
#
_entry.id   384efd09f5497259c03da9ed0560b8a0
#
_cell.length_a   1.000
_cell.length_b   1.000
_cell.length_c   1.000
_cell.angle_alpha   90.00
_cell.angle_beta   90.00
_cell.angle_gamma   90.00
#
_symmetry.space_group_name_H-M   'P 1'
#
loop_
_entity.id
_entity.type
_entity.pdbx_description
1 polymer ?
#
loop_
_entity_poly.entity_id
_entity_poly.type
_entity_poly.pdbx_seq_one_letter_code
_entity_poly.pdbx_strand_id
1 'polypeptide(L)'
;LTEFINSAENSVRIFTHSLNHEIYNDLELMYAIKKALDRKVHFDIMIQSEEPDEKSFRLVSLLEDSKYAGLVSFEKNKGIGLNHNVCTVDSNKFRFEYNLDERKAEASWNDEATTHKLNSL
;
A
#
# COMPACT_ATOMS: atom_id res chain seq x y z
N LEU A 1 5.98 1.81 7.65
CA LEU A 1 5.53 1.81 6.25
C LEU A 1 6.28 2.84 5.39
N THR A 2 6.50 4.03 5.92
CA THR A 2 7.26 5.07 5.22
C THR A 2 8.65 4.60 4.80
N GLU A 3 9.36 3.92 5.68
CA GLU A 3 10.70 3.40 5.41
C GLU A 3 10.68 2.35 4.28
N PHE A 4 9.68 1.48 4.26
CA PHE A 4 9.53 0.51 3.18
C PHE A 4 9.35 1.20 1.83
N ILE A 5 8.50 2.22 1.78
CA ILE A 5 8.24 2.95 0.55
C ILE A 5 9.47 3.75 0.11
N ASN A 6 10.20 4.36 1.05
CA ASN A 6 11.44 5.05 0.73
C ASN A 6 12.50 4.11 0.14
N SER A 7 12.47 2.83 0.50
CA SER A 7 13.41 1.83 -0.02
C SER A 7 13.00 1.23 -1.36
N ALA A 8 11.80 1.53 -1.85
CA ALA A 8 11.27 0.92 -3.07
C ALA A 8 12.07 1.36 -4.31
N GLU A 9 12.43 0.40 -5.14
CA GLU A 9 13.14 0.64 -6.40
C GLU A 9 12.27 0.38 -7.62
N ASN A 10 11.35 -0.59 -7.54
CA ASN A 10 10.55 -1.04 -8.68
C ASN A 10 9.05 -0.95 -8.44
N SER A 11 8.56 -1.51 -7.35
CA SER A 11 7.12 -1.65 -7.13
C SER A 11 6.72 -1.68 -5.67
N VAL A 12 5.55 -1.15 -5.40
CA VAL A 12 4.87 -1.26 -4.11
C VAL A 12 3.47 -1.79 -4.36
N ARG A 13 3.08 -2.82 -3.64
CA ARG A 13 1.75 -3.38 -3.70
C ARG A 13 1.10 -3.31 -2.34
N ILE A 14 -0.06 -2.68 -2.27
CA ILE A 14 -0.82 -2.50 -1.04
C ILE A 14 -2.19 -3.14 -1.22
N PHE A 15 -2.50 -4.09 -0.34
CA PHE A 15 -3.83 -4.65 -0.22
C PHE A 15 -4.30 -4.35 1.19
N THR A 16 -5.31 -3.51 1.33
CA THR A 16 -5.75 -3.04 2.64
C THR A 16 -7.26 -3.06 2.75
N HIS A 17 -7.76 -3.25 3.98
CA HIS A 17 -9.19 -3.18 4.26
C HIS A 17 -9.73 -1.77 3.96
N SER A 18 -9.01 -0.76 4.40
CA SER A 18 -9.36 0.63 4.12
C SER A 18 -8.09 1.49 4.17
N LEU A 19 -8.15 2.64 3.53
CA LEU A 19 -7.11 3.63 3.70
C LEU A 19 -7.32 4.33 5.05
N ASN A 20 -6.80 3.72 6.11
CA ASN A 20 -6.92 4.24 7.46
C ASN A 20 -6.23 5.60 7.55
N HIS A 21 -6.99 6.62 7.93
CA HIS A 21 -6.50 7.99 8.00
C HIS A 21 -5.36 8.19 9.01
N GLU A 22 -5.28 7.36 10.05
CA GLU A 22 -4.18 7.43 11.02
C GLU A 22 -2.84 7.07 10.38
N ILE A 23 -2.86 6.15 9.40
CA ILE A 23 -1.67 5.69 8.69
C ILE A 23 -1.48 6.47 7.39
N TYR A 24 -2.54 6.60 6.59
CA TYR A 24 -2.46 7.10 5.21
C TYR A 24 -2.70 8.59 5.08
N ASN A 25 -3.04 9.29 6.16
CA ASN A 25 -3.10 10.75 6.18
C ASN A 25 -1.83 11.38 6.77
N ASP A 26 -0.81 10.58 7.01
CA ASP A 26 0.49 11.06 7.46
C ASP A 26 1.22 11.74 6.30
N LEU A 27 1.63 12.99 6.51
CA LEU A 27 2.34 13.75 5.48
C LEU A 27 3.68 13.14 5.11
N GLU A 28 4.36 12.49 6.05
CA GLU A 28 5.62 11.80 5.77
C GLU A 28 5.39 10.63 4.81
N LEU A 29 4.32 9.87 5.03
CA LEU A 29 3.97 8.76 4.15
C LEU A 29 3.60 9.26 2.76
N MET A 30 2.77 10.30 2.66
CA MET A 30 2.40 10.88 1.37
C MET A 30 3.62 11.40 0.61
N TYR A 31 4.55 12.03 1.31
CA TYR A 31 5.78 12.51 0.70
C TYR A 31 6.66 11.36 0.20
N ALA A 32 6.74 10.27 0.98
CA ALA A 32 7.46 9.07 0.56
C ALA A 32 6.86 8.45 -0.71
N ILE A 33 5.53 8.37 -0.77
CA ILE A 33 4.82 7.87 -1.95
C ILE A 33 5.09 8.76 -3.17
N LYS A 34 5.00 10.07 -2.99
CA LYS A 34 5.28 11.01 -4.09
C LYS A 34 6.70 10.86 -4.61
N LYS A 35 7.68 10.78 -3.71
CA LYS A 35 9.07 10.55 -4.11
C LYS A 35 9.26 9.23 -4.86
N ALA A 36 8.60 8.17 -4.40
CA ALA A 36 8.66 6.89 -5.07
C ALA A 36 8.06 6.97 -6.48
N LEU A 37 6.93 7.64 -6.63
CA LEU A 37 6.32 7.88 -7.94
C LEU A 37 7.23 8.69 -8.86
N ASP A 38 7.91 9.70 -8.32
CA ASP A 38 8.87 10.49 -9.08
C ASP A 38 10.08 9.66 -9.53
N ARG A 39 10.41 8.58 -8.81
CA ARG A 39 11.44 7.59 -9.21
C ARG A 39 10.91 6.52 -10.19
N LYS A 40 9.65 6.63 -10.62
CA LYS A 40 8.99 5.66 -11.51
C LYS A 40 8.69 4.32 -10.84
N VAL A 41 8.51 4.30 -9.54
CA VAL A 41 8.05 3.12 -8.82
C VAL A 41 6.56 2.90 -9.12
N HIS A 42 6.19 1.67 -9.44
CA HIS A 42 4.79 1.30 -9.69
C HIS A 42 4.06 1.02 -8.39
N PHE A 43 2.85 1.54 -8.27
CA PHE A 43 1.97 1.28 -7.13
C PHE A 43 0.73 0.52 -7.58
N ASP A 44 0.48 -0.61 -6.94
CA ASP A 44 -0.75 -1.38 -7.11
C ASP A 44 -1.47 -1.42 -5.78
N ILE A 45 -2.60 -0.72 -5.70
CA ILE A 45 -3.34 -0.53 -4.45
C ILE A 45 -4.74 -1.06 -4.62
N MET A 46 -5.13 -1.97 -3.74
CA MET A 46 -6.48 -2.50 -3.66
C MET A 46 -7.06 -2.28 -2.27
N ILE A 47 -8.21 -1.67 -2.19
CA ILE A 47 -8.94 -1.48 -0.94
C ILE A 47 -10.23 -2.27 -0.94
N GLN A 48 -10.60 -2.80 0.22
CA GLN A 48 -11.81 -3.61 0.38
C GLN A 48 -13.05 -2.81 0.78
N SER A 49 -12.86 -1.65 1.41
CA SER A 49 -13.97 -0.81 1.83
C SER A 49 -14.61 -0.10 0.65
N GLU A 50 -15.89 0.23 0.78
CA GLU A 50 -16.66 0.83 -0.31
C GLU A 50 -16.17 2.22 -0.69
N GLU A 51 -15.74 3.02 0.26
CA GLU A 51 -15.29 4.38 0.01
C GLU A 51 -14.09 4.76 0.86
N PRO A 52 -13.12 5.50 0.31
CA PRO A 52 -12.09 6.12 1.13
C PRO A 52 -12.72 7.13 2.07
N ASP A 53 -12.25 7.18 3.30
CA ASP A 53 -12.60 8.23 4.25
C ASP A 53 -12.26 9.60 3.65
N GLU A 54 -13.06 10.62 3.95
CA GLU A 54 -12.76 12.01 3.55
C GLU A 54 -11.35 12.44 3.98
N LYS A 55 -10.86 11.89 5.07
CA LYS A 55 -9.53 12.18 5.60
C LYS A 55 -8.39 11.57 4.78
N SER A 56 -8.69 10.59 3.93
CA SER A 56 -7.71 10.01 2.99
C SER A 56 -7.74 10.68 1.62
N PHE A 57 -8.53 11.73 1.45
CA PHE A 57 -8.70 12.44 0.19
C PHE A 57 -7.37 12.90 -0.42
N ARG A 58 -6.43 13.36 0.40
CA ARG A 58 -5.12 13.82 -0.08
C ARG A 58 -4.33 12.71 -0.75
N LEU A 59 -4.34 11.53 -0.15
CA LEU A 59 -3.66 10.37 -0.74
C LEU A 59 -4.34 9.94 -2.03
N VAL A 60 -5.67 9.86 -2.04
CA VAL A 60 -6.42 9.49 -3.24
C VAL A 60 -6.15 10.50 -4.37
N SER A 61 -6.13 11.79 -4.07
CA SER A 61 -5.81 12.82 -5.05
C SER A 61 -4.40 12.66 -5.63
N LEU A 62 -3.44 12.30 -4.81
CA LEU A 62 -2.07 12.04 -5.27
C LEU A 62 -2.03 10.83 -6.20
N LEU A 63 -2.72 9.74 -5.82
CA LEU A 63 -2.74 8.50 -6.60
C LEU A 63 -3.48 8.66 -7.93
N GLU A 64 -4.46 9.55 -7.99
CA GLU A 64 -5.25 9.81 -9.19
C GLU A 64 -4.67 10.95 -10.06
N ASP A 65 -3.57 11.55 -9.65
CA ASP A 65 -2.94 12.63 -10.40
C ASP A 65 -2.48 12.13 -11.78
N SER A 66 -2.88 12.82 -12.83
CA SER A 66 -2.55 12.46 -14.21
C SER A 66 -1.05 12.39 -14.48
N LYS A 67 -0.24 13.11 -13.70
CA LYS A 67 1.22 13.05 -13.78
C LYS A 67 1.75 11.63 -13.59
N TYR A 68 1.04 10.83 -12.78
CA TYR A 68 1.44 9.47 -12.43
C TYR A 68 0.60 8.41 -13.14
N ALA A 69 -0.16 8.78 -14.15
CA ALA A 69 -0.92 7.84 -14.95
C ALA A 69 0.02 6.77 -15.54
N GLY A 70 -0.38 5.51 -15.43
CA GLY A 70 0.46 4.38 -15.87
C GLY A 70 1.38 3.82 -14.79
N LEU A 71 1.60 4.57 -13.69
CA LEU A 71 2.37 4.07 -12.55
C LEU A 71 1.48 3.55 -11.42
N VAL A 72 0.22 3.96 -11.37
CA VAL A 72 -0.69 3.63 -10.29
C VAL A 72 -1.87 2.82 -10.80
N SER A 73 -2.10 1.67 -10.18
CA SER A 73 -3.34 0.92 -10.28
C SER A 73 -4.04 1.01 -8.94
N PHE A 74 -5.23 1.60 -8.94
CA PHE A 74 -6.01 1.81 -7.72
C PHE A 74 -7.40 1.21 -7.92
N GLU A 75 -7.71 0.15 -7.18
CA GLU A 75 -8.97 -0.55 -7.30
C GLU A 75 -9.68 -0.70 -5.97
N LYS A 76 -11.01 -0.65 -6.03
CA LYS A 76 -11.89 -1.00 -4.91
C LYS A 76 -12.49 -2.37 -5.19
N ASN A 77 -12.27 -3.32 -4.30
CA ASN A 77 -12.83 -4.65 -4.45
C ASN A 77 -13.88 -4.90 -3.37
N LYS A 78 -15.14 -4.86 -3.77
CA LYS A 78 -16.27 -5.13 -2.89
C LYS A 78 -16.49 -6.64 -2.83
N GLY A 79 -16.25 -7.26 -1.69
CA GLY A 79 -16.72 -8.64 -1.48
C GLY A 79 -15.66 -9.67 -1.16
N ILE A 80 -14.39 -9.33 -1.08
CA ILE A 80 -13.41 -10.23 -0.51
C ILE A 80 -13.24 -9.86 0.95
N GLY A 81 -13.90 -10.60 1.84
CA GLY A 81 -13.87 -10.34 3.28
C GLY A 81 -12.57 -10.76 3.94
N LEU A 82 -11.43 -10.30 3.45
CA LEU A 82 -10.14 -10.56 4.07
C LEU A 82 -9.85 -9.52 5.14
N ASN A 83 -9.60 -9.99 6.37
CA ASN A 83 -9.25 -9.12 7.49
C ASN A 83 -7.74 -8.93 7.60
N HIS A 84 -7.08 -8.68 6.47
CA HIS A 84 -5.64 -8.54 6.41
C HIS A 84 -5.25 -7.26 5.69
N ASN A 85 -4.18 -6.64 6.17
CA ASN A 85 -3.51 -5.58 5.45
C ASN A 85 -2.14 -6.09 5.00
N VAL A 86 -1.83 -5.96 3.74
CA VAL A 86 -0.59 -6.43 3.15
C VAL A 86 0.07 -5.30 2.40
N CYS A 87 1.36 -5.10 2.64
CA CYS A 87 2.20 -4.24 1.83
C CYS A 87 3.43 -5.02 1.40
N THR A 88 3.66 -5.13 0.11
CA THR A 88 4.89 -5.72 -0.41
C THR A 88 5.66 -4.67 -1.19
N VAL A 89 6.99 -4.69 -1.07
CA VAL A 89 7.88 -3.76 -1.73
C VAL A 89 8.90 -4.55 -2.52
N ASP A 90 9.00 -4.24 -3.82
CA ASP A 90 9.82 -4.96 -4.77
C ASP A 90 9.45 -6.45 -4.76
N SER A 91 10.37 -7.37 -4.59
CA SER A 91 10.05 -8.79 -4.54
C SER A 91 10.50 -9.45 -3.24
N ASN A 92 11.01 -8.67 -2.30
CA ASN A 92 11.68 -9.23 -1.13
C ASN A 92 11.32 -8.60 0.21
N LYS A 93 10.48 -7.56 0.21
CA LYS A 93 10.10 -6.88 1.44
C LYS A 93 8.60 -6.98 1.64
N PHE A 94 8.14 -7.17 2.88
CA PHE A 94 6.72 -7.19 3.17
C PHE A 94 6.41 -6.68 4.57
N ARG A 95 5.17 -6.22 4.72
CA ARG A 95 4.52 -6.01 6.00
C ARG A 95 3.14 -6.64 5.91
N PHE A 96 2.84 -7.57 6.80
CA PHE A 96 1.58 -8.31 6.81
C PHE A 96 0.91 -8.14 8.17
N GLU A 97 -0.21 -7.44 8.19
CA GLU A 97 -1.03 -7.26 9.38
C GLU A 97 -2.17 -8.27 9.31
N TYR A 98 -2.03 -9.35 10.07
CA TYR A 98 -2.92 -10.51 10.00
C TYR A 98 -4.06 -10.47 11.01
N ASN A 99 -4.02 -9.60 11.99
CA ASN A 99 -5.09 -9.41 12.95
C ASN A 99 -5.30 -7.90 13.16
N LEU A 100 -6.34 -7.36 12.49
CA LEU A 100 -6.62 -5.94 12.52
C LEU A 100 -7.11 -5.47 13.90
N ASP A 101 -7.85 -6.33 14.62
CA ASP A 101 -8.40 -5.99 15.93
C ASP A 101 -7.30 -5.89 16.99
N GLU A 102 -6.34 -6.80 16.96
CA GLU A 102 -5.21 -6.82 17.88
C GLU A 102 -3.97 -6.10 17.33
N ARG A 103 -4.03 -5.61 16.09
CA ARG A 103 -2.94 -4.94 15.38
C ARG A 103 -1.65 -5.75 15.34
N LYS A 104 -1.77 -7.06 15.16
CA LYS A 104 -0.62 -7.94 15.01
C LYS A 104 -0.11 -7.94 13.58
N ALA A 105 1.18 -7.73 13.41
CA ALA A 105 1.81 -7.67 12.11
C ALA A 105 3.16 -8.38 12.10
N GLU A 106 3.54 -8.86 10.92
CA GLU A 106 4.87 -9.36 10.63
C GLU A 106 5.46 -8.52 9.50
N ALA A 107 6.77 -8.32 9.56
CA ALA A 107 7.46 -7.57 8.52
C ALA A 107 8.86 -8.14 8.31
N SER A 108 9.34 -8.07 7.08
CA SER A 108 10.70 -8.45 6.74
C SER A 108 11.24 -7.57 5.61
N TRP A 109 12.51 -7.24 5.70
CA TRP A 109 13.23 -6.46 4.69
C TRP A 109 13.88 -7.32 3.62
N ASN A 110 13.92 -8.64 3.80
CA ASN A 110 14.54 -9.54 2.84
C ASN A 110 13.98 -10.96 2.97
N ASP A 111 12.78 -11.16 2.44
CA ASP A 111 12.13 -12.47 2.40
C ASP A 111 11.38 -12.62 1.09
N GLU A 112 12.07 -13.08 0.06
CA GLU A 112 11.50 -13.26 -1.27
C GLU A 112 10.38 -14.29 -1.30
N ALA A 113 10.53 -15.40 -0.57
CA ALA A 113 9.56 -16.49 -0.59
C ALA A 113 8.21 -16.04 -0.02
N THR A 114 8.22 -15.38 1.15
CA THR A 114 6.99 -14.89 1.78
C THR A 114 6.39 -13.76 0.98
N THR A 115 7.20 -12.83 0.49
CA THR A 115 6.75 -11.71 -0.33
C THR A 115 6.06 -12.23 -1.59
N HIS A 116 6.63 -13.23 -2.24
CA HIS A 116 6.04 -13.84 -3.43
C HIS A 116 4.68 -14.48 -3.14
N LYS A 117 4.56 -15.19 -2.02
CA LYS A 117 3.27 -15.76 -1.59
C LYS A 117 2.22 -14.68 -1.35
N LEU A 118 2.58 -13.58 -0.69
CA LEU A 118 1.67 -12.47 -0.44
C LEU A 118 1.23 -11.79 -1.73
N ASN A 119 2.09 -11.68 -2.71
CA ASN A 119 1.76 -11.10 -4.00
C ASN A 119 0.79 -11.95 -4.83
N SER A 120 0.68 -13.24 -4.52
CA SER A 120 -0.23 -14.15 -5.22
C SER A 120 -1.62 -14.27 -4.58
N LEU A 121 -1.86 -13.58 -3.49
CA LEU A 121 -3.15 -13.57 -2.82
C LEU A 121 -4.22 -12.84 -3.62
#